data_9722a88ec48c8ba4e9c2b19f0c7f58cb
#
_entry.id   9722a88ec48c8ba4e9c2b19f0c7f58cb
#
_cell.length_a   1.000
_cell.length_b   1.000
_cell.length_c   1.000
_cell.angle_alpha   90.00
_cell.angle_beta   90.00
_cell.angle_gamma   90.00
#
_symmetry.space_group_name_H-M   'P 1'
#
loop_
_entity.id
_entity.type
_entity.pdbx_description
1 polymer ?
#
loop_
_entity_poly.entity_id
_entity_poly.type
_entity_poly.pdbx_seq_one_letter_code
_entity_poly.pdbx_strand_id
1 'polypeptide(L)'
;MLFRSEAYAAADEEQLAADIDSITYYNNKASYIRSACSDIVEEHDGEVPDTMSELTDLAGVGRKTANVVLQHGHEVVEGIVVDTHVQRISRRLGLTEEQRPEAIEDDLVGVIPREDWKEFTHLLIAHGRATCTARTPDCEDCTLEDVCPSSKLDSDVDLADGSEW
;
A
#
# COMPACT_ATOMS: atom_id res chain seq x y z
N MET A 1 11.68 13.88 20.92
CA MET A 1 12.33 14.44 19.72
C MET A 1 11.29 14.33 18.61
N LEU A 2 10.76 15.46 18.16
CA LEU A 2 9.82 15.46 17.03
C LEU A 2 10.66 15.33 15.76
N PHE A 3 10.44 14.26 15.01
CA PHE A 3 11.01 14.10 13.68
C PHE A 3 10.29 15.08 12.76
N ARG A 4 10.97 16.12 12.33
CA ARG A 4 10.44 17.15 11.45
C ARG A 4 11.13 17.08 10.10
N SER A 5 10.44 17.54 9.05
CA SER A 5 10.96 17.54 7.68
C SER A 5 12.32 18.23 7.58
N GLU A 6 12.53 19.34 8.31
CA GLU A 6 13.81 20.06 8.33
C GLU A 6 14.99 19.19 8.84
N ALA A 7 14.74 18.32 9.81
CA ALA A 7 15.79 17.45 10.34
C ALA A 7 16.19 16.37 9.32
N TYR A 8 15.26 15.82 8.57
CA TYR A 8 15.56 14.86 7.51
C TYR A 8 16.17 15.54 6.28
N ALA A 9 15.70 16.72 5.89
CA ALA A 9 16.28 17.50 4.80
C ALA A 9 17.76 17.82 5.05
N ALA A 10 18.13 18.14 6.30
CA ALA A 10 19.49 18.43 6.71
C ALA A 10 20.33 17.20 7.09
N ALA A 11 19.76 15.99 7.08
CA ALA A 11 20.47 14.79 7.50
C ALA A 11 21.60 14.42 6.54
N ASP A 12 22.67 13.83 7.06
CA ASP A 12 23.67 13.17 6.25
C ASP A 12 23.07 11.90 5.61
N GLU A 13 23.23 11.76 4.29
CA GLU A 13 22.58 10.67 3.56
C GLU A 13 23.16 9.29 3.89
N GLU A 14 24.48 9.21 4.12
CA GLU A 14 25.13 7.94 4.47
C GLU A 14 24.70 7.51 5.89
N GLN A 15 24.60 8.48 6.83
CA GLN A 15 24.12 8.19 8.18
C GLN A 15 22.65 7.80 8.18
N LEU A 16 21.78 8.48 7.41
CA LEU A 16 20.37 8.13 7.30
C LEU A 16 20.21 6.74 6.68
N ALA A 17 20.98 6.40 5.64
CA ALA A 17 20.99 5.07 5.05
C ALA A 17 21.42 4.00 6.07
N ALA A 18 22.42 4.29 6.90
CA ALA A 18 22.85 3.37 7.95
C ALA A 18 21.80 3.20 9.06
N ASP A 19 21.06 4.26 9.41
CA ASP A 19 19.99 4.20 10.41
C ASP A 19 18.79 3.34 9.97
N ILE A 20 18.61 3.17 8.66
CA ILE A 20 17.51 2.39 8.07
C ILE A 20 17.99 1.14 7.31
N ASP A 21 19.18 0.64 7.58
CA ASP A 21 19.80 -0.49 6.85
C ASP A 21 19.03 -1.81 6.93
N SER A 22 18.16 -1.95 7.93
CA SER A 22 17.29 -3.10 8.11
C SER A 22 16.17 -3.23 7.06
N ILE A 23 15.91 -2.17 6.28
CA ILE A 23 14.86 -2.19 5.25
C ILE A 23 15.44 -2.35 3.84
N THR A 24 14.69 -3.04 2.97
CA THR A 24 15.09 -3.26 1.57
C THR A 24 15.24 -1.94 0.82
N TYR A 25 16.28 -1.80 -0.02
CA TYR A 25 16.58 -0.60 -0.82
C TYR A 25 16.84 0.66 0.04
N TYR A 26 17.45 0.50 1.21
CA TYR A 26 17.68 1.57 2.17
C TYR A 26 18.43 2.78 1.62
N ASN A 27 19.43 2.59 0.74
CA ASN A 27 20.15 3.70 0.11
C ASN A 27 19.22 4.61 -0.72
N ASN A 28 18.40 4.00 -1.61
CA ASN A 28 17.45 4.77 -2.40
C ASN A 28 16.40 5.45 -1.51
N LYS A 29 15.95 4.76 -0.44
CA LYS A 29 15.00 5.33 0.50
C LYS A 29 15.57 6.49 1.30
N ALA A 30 16.83 6.44 1.71
CA ALA A 30 17.49 7.55 2.37
C ALA A 30 17.53 8.79 1.46
N SER A 31 17.92 8.60 0.20
CA SER A 31 17.92 9.69 -0.80
C SER A 31 16.51 10.27 -1.01
N TYR A 32 15.49 9.41 -1.18
CA TYR A 32 14.10 9.87 -1.35
C TYR A 32 13.55 10.59 -0.11
N ILE A 33 13.84 10.10 1.10
CA ILE A 33 13.42 10.77 2.35
C ILE A 33 14.01 12.18 2.42
N ARG A 34 15.30 12.34 2.13
CA ARG A 34 15.94 13.65 2.14
C ARG A 34 15.35 14.59 1.09
N SER A 35 15.23 14.12 -0.15
CA SER A 35 14.68 14.92 -1.23
C SER A 35 13.25 15.36 -0.93
N ALA A 36 12.35 14.42 -0.58
CA ALA A 36 10.97 14.74 -0.24
C ALA A 36 10.87 15.71 0.94
N CYS A 37 11.73 15.56 1.95
CA CYS A 37 11.75 16.49 3.07
C CYS A 37 12.30 17.89 2.70
N SER A 38 13.24 17.98 1.75
CA SER A 38 13.68 19.28 1.20
C SER A 38 12.53 19.97 0.46
N ASP A 39 11.84 19.23 -0.41
CA ASP A 39 10.70 19.76 -1.17
C ASP A 39 9.58 20.26 -0.21
N ILE A 40 9.26 19.48 0.85
CA ILE A 40 8.29 19.89 1.88
C ILE A 40 8.72 21.18 2.59
N VAL A 41 10.00 21.33 2.89
CA VAL A 41 10.50 22.55 3.56
C VAL A 41 10.53 23.74 2.61
N GLU A 42 10.94 23.54 1.36
CA GLU A 42 11.16 24.62 0.40
C GLU A 42 9.88 25.08 -0.31
N GLU A 43 8.97 24.16 -0.58
CA GLU A 43 7.78 24.40 -1.40
C GLU A 43 6.46 24.38 -0.62
N HIS A 44 6.45 23.76 0.58
CA HIS A 44 5.24 23.60 1.39
C HIS A 44 5.37 24.13 2.83
N ASP A 45 6.28 25.10 3.07
CA ASP A 45 6.46 25.75 4.37
C ASP A 45 6.72 24.77 5.54
N GLY A 46 7.25 23.57 5.26
CA GLY A 46 7.51 22.51 6.23
C GLY A 46 6.29 21.67 6.61
N GLU A 47 5.12 21.92 6.04
CA GLU A 47 3.88 21.16 6.25
C GLU A 47 3.73 20.08 5.17
N VAL A 48 3.34 18.87 5.57
CA VAL A 48 3.11 17.78 4.63
C VAL A 48 1.87 18.09 3.76
N PRO A 49 1.98 18.03 2.41
CA PRO A 49 0.86 18.30 1.53
C PRO A 49 -0.37 17.41 1.81
N ASP A 50 -1.56 17.94 1.56
CA ASP A 50 -2.83 17.27 1.80
C ASP A 50 -3.61 16.94 0.51
N THR A 51 -2.96 17.05 -0.65
CA THR A 51 -3.52 16.64 -1.95
C THR A 51 -2.74 15.51 -2.59
N MET A 52 -3.43 14.66 -3.36
CA MET A 52 -2.82 13.56 -4.12
C MET A 52 -1.74 14.06 -5.08
N SER A 53 -1.99 15.15 -5.78
CA SER A 53 -1.07 15.71 -6.77
C SER A 53 0.25 16.12 -6.13
N GLU A 54 0.18 16.99 -5.11
CA GLU A 54 1.38 17.49 -4.44
C GLU A 54 2.17 16.37 -3.75
N LEU A 55 1.48 15.40 -3.14
CA LEU A 55 2.15 14.25 -2.53
C LEU A 55 2.87 13.37 -3.56
N THR A 56 2.29 13.17 -4.74
CA THR A 56 2.93 12.35 -5.78
C THR A 56 4.05 13.06 -6.52
N ASP A 57 4.16 14.38 -6.41
CA ASP A 57 5.29 15.16 -6.92
C ASP A 57 6.53 15.00 -6.03
N LEU A 58 6.37 14.61 -4.76
CA LEU A 58 7.49 14.37 -3.84
C LEU A 58 8.31 13.14 -4.25
N ALA A 59 9.63 13.22 -4.08
CA ALA A 59 10.55 12.14 -4.43
C ALA A 59 10.23 10.83 -3.71
N GLY A 60 10.05 9.74 -4.46
CA GLY A 60 9.77 8.39 -3.93
C GLY A 60 8.36 8.20 -3.37
N VAL A 61 7.46 9.16 -3.54
CA VAL A 61 6.06 9.08 -3.15
C VAL A 61 5.21 8.73 -4.37
N GLY A 62 4.83 7.46 -4.48
CA GLY A 62 3.83 7.03 -5.46
C GLY A 62 2.41 7.10 -4.90
N ARG A 63 1.40 6.86 -5.77
CA ARG A 63 -0.03 6.93 -5.44
C ARG A 63 -0.40 6.16 -4.16
N LYS A 64 0.16 4.94 -3.98
CA LYS A 64 -0.05 4.14 -2.75
C LYS A 64 0.41 4.88 -1.50
N THR A 65 1.62 5.46 -1.52
CA THR A 65 2.18 6.19 -0.37
C THR A 65 1.38 7.44 -0.10
N ALA A 66 1.01 8.19 -1.14
CA ALA A 66 0.16 9.38 -1.04
C ALA A 66 -1.21 9.04 -0.41
N ASN A 67 -1.87 7.98 -0.86
CA ASN A 67 -3.12 7.51 -0.24
C ASN A 67 -2.95 7.18 1.26
N VAL A 68 -1.85 6.54 1.65
CA VAL A 68 -1.57 6.24 3.06
C VAL A 68 -1.40 7.52 3.87
N VAL A 69 -0.66 8.51 3.35
CA VAL A 69 -0.46 9.82 4.01
C VAL A 69 -1.79 10.55 4.16
N LEU A 70 -2.59 10.64 3.10
CA LEU A 70 -3.90 11.29 3.12
C LEU A 70 -4.84 10.65 4.15
N GLN A 71 -4.95 9.31 4.13
CA GLN A 71 -5.86 8.59 5.02
C GLN A 71 -5.47 8.64 6.50
N HIS A 72 -4.18 8.69 6.81
CA HIS A 72 -3.70 8.61 8.19
C HIS A 72 -3.18 9.95 8.75
N GLY A 73 -2.71 10.84 7.89
CA GLY A 73 -2.21 12.16 8.28
C GLY A 73 -3.28 13.25 8.20
N HIS A 74 -4.11 13.20 7.18
CA HIS A 74 -5.09 14.25 6.89
C HIS A 74 -6.56 13.79 7.01
N GLU A 75 -6.80 12.51 7.30
CA GLU A 75 -8.15 11.89 7.34
C GLU A 75 -8.93 12.02 6.00
N VAL A 76 -8.20 12.19 4.90
CA VAL A 76 -8.74 12.30 3.54
C VAL A 76 -8.69 10.95 2.87
N VAL A 77 -9.85 10.46 2.38
CA VAL A 77 -9.95 9.18 1.65
C VAL A 77 -10.25 9.47 0.19
N GLU A 78 -9.23 9.40 -0.67
CA GLU A 78 -9.35 9.62 -2.12
C GLU A 78 -9.37 8.33 -2.94
N GLY A 79 -9.01 7.20 -2.33
CA GLY A 79 -8.98 5.90 -3.01
C GLY A 79 -8.76 4.74 -2.06
N ILE A 80 -8.67 3.53 -2.65
CA ILE A 80 -8.35 2.30 -1.94
C ILE A 80 -6.83 2.06 -2.03
N VAL A 81 -6.19 1.87 -0.88
CA VAL A 81 -4.75 1.55 -0.86
C VAL A 81 -4.53 0.11 -1.33
N VAL A 82 -3.99 -0.03 -2.53
CA VAL A 82 -3.68 -1.36 -3.10
C VAL A 82 -2.24 -1.73 -2.78
N ASP A 83 -2.06 -2.57 -1.76
CA ASP A 83 -0.79 -3.22 -1.46
C ASP A 83 -0.76 -4.66 -1.99
N THR A 84 0.30 -5.40 -1.73
CA THR A 84 0.44 -6.80 -2.17
C THR A 84 -0.63 -7.73 -1.57
N HIS A 85 -1.20 -7.43 -0.40
CA HIS A 85 -2.30 -8.19 0.18
C HIS A 85 -3.60 -7.89 -0.54
N VAL A 86 -3.94 -6.60 -0.68
CA VAL A 86 -5.15 -6.17 -1.39
C VAL A 86 -5.14 -6.69 -2.83
N GLN A 87 -4.05 -6.50 -3.58
CA GLN A 87 -3.89 -7.01 -4.93
C GLN A 87 -4.16 -8.52 -5.02
N ARG A 88 -3.48 -9.32 -4.18
CA ARG A 88 -3.63 -10.78 -4.20
C ARG A 88 -5.05 -11.23 -3.85
N ILE A 89 -5.62 -10.67 -2.80
CA ILE A 89 -6.90 -11.13 -2.28
C ILE A 89 -8.05 -10.67 -3.17
N SER A 90 -8.03 -9.44 -3.67
CA SER A 90 -9.05 -8.94 -4.60
C SER A 90 -9.12 -9.79 -5.87
N ARG A 91 -7.97 -10.22 -6.40
CA ARG A 91 -7.92 -11.14 -7.53
C ARG A 91 -8.46 -12.54 -7.17
N ARG A 92 -8.08 -13.08 -6.00
CA ARG A 92 -8.61 -14.39 -5.54
C ARG A 92 -10.11 -14.37 -5.30
N LEU A 93 -10.65 -13.25 -4.85
CA LEU A 93 -12.08 -13.06 -4.65
C LEU A 93 -12.84 -12.73 -5.96
N GLY A 94 -12.13 -12.58 -7.08
CA GLY A 94 -12.74 -12.24 -8.36
C GLY A 94 -13.27 -10.80 -8.42
N LEU A 95 -12.79 -9.90 -7.57
CA LEU A 95 -13.17 -8.49 -7.57
C LEU A 95 -12.47 -7.70 -8.69
N THR A 96 -11.40 -8.25 -9.25
CA THR A 96 -10.63 -7.69 -10.37
C THR A 96 -9.86 -8.78 -11.09
N GLU A 97 -9.61 -8.60 -12.38
CA GLU A 97 -8.69 -9.41 -13.19
C GLU A 97 -7.38 -8.67 -13.47
N GLU A 98 -7.29 -7.41 -13.05
CA GLU A 98 -6.16 -6.53 -13.29
C GLU A 98 -4.92 -6.94 -12.48
N GLN A 99 -3.74 -6.53 -12.99
CA GLN A 99 -2.45 -6.82 -12.36
C GLN A 99 -1.77 -5.55 -11.82
N ARG A 100 -2.04 -4.39 -12.43
CA ARG A 100 -1.43 -3.14 -11.99
C ARG A 100 -2.22 -2.55 -10.83
N PRO A 101 -1.54 -2.09 -9.76
CA PRO A 101 -2.22 -1.55 -8.58
C PRO A 101 -3.23 -0.44 -8.87
N GLU A 102 -2.93 0.45 -9.83
CA GLU A 102 -3.82 1.55 -10.20
C GLU A 102 -5.11 1.04 -10.85
N ALA A 103 -5.00 0.06 -11.76
CA ALA A 103 -6.18 -0.52 -12.42
C ALA A 103 -7.03 -1.35 -11.42
N ILE A 104 -6.38 -2.03 -10.46
CA ILE A 104 -7.07 -2.72 -9.37
C ILE A 104 -7.81 -1.70 -8.49
N GLU A 105 -7.19 -0.56 -8.16
CA GLU A 105 -7.85 0.52 -7.42
C GLU A 105 -9.09 1.01 -8.16
N ASP A 106 -8.99 1.25 -9.47
CA ASP A 106 -10.12 1.69 -10.31
C ASP A 106 -11.29 0.70 -10.28
N ASP A 107 -11.02 -0.61 -10.39
CA ASP A 107 -12.05 -1.65 -10.26
C ASP A 107 -12.69 -1.64 -8.87
N LEU A 108 -11.88 -1.59 -7.82
CA LEU A 108 -12.35 -1.66 -6.44
C LEU A 108 -13.19 -0.45 -6.03
N VAL A 109 -12.80 0.76 -6.42
CA VAL A 109 -13.58 1.98 -6.13
C VAL A 109 -14.92 1.98 -6.87
N GLY A 110 -15.04 1.21 -7.96
CA GLY A 110 -16.30 1.02 -8.69
C GLY A 110 -17.29 0.10 -7.98
N VAL A 111 -16.85 -0.78 -7.09
CA VAL A 111 -17.69 -1.80 -6.45
C VAL A 111 -17.80 -1.65 -4.92
N ILE A 112 -16.82 -1.05 -4.27
CA ILE A 112 -16.82 -0.83 -2.82
C ILE A 112 -17.39 0.57 -2.50
N PRO A 113 -18.36 0.69 -1.58
CA PRO A 113 -18.84 1.99 -1.11
C PRO A 113 -17.71 2.87 -0.55
N ARG A 114 -17.76 4.18 -0.85
CA ARG A 114 -16.67 5.10 -0.48
C ARG A 114 -16.37 5.15 1.03
N GLU A 115 -17.41 5.05 1.84
CA GLU A 115 -17.31 5.00 3.29
C GLU A 115 -16.50 3.80 3.81
N ASP A 116 -16.43 2.72 3.03
CA ASP A 116 -15.76 1.47 3.41
C ASP A 116 -14.32 1.37 2.86
N TRP A 117 -13.85 2.27 1.99
CA TRP A 117 -12.56 2.15 1.30
C TRP A 117 -11.37 1.94 2.24
N LYS A 118 -11.32 2.70 3.34
CA LYS A 118 -10.25 2.59 4.33
C LYS A 118 -10.34 1.27 5.10
N GLU A 119 -11.54 0.91 5.55
CA GLU A 119 -11.78 -0.32 6.30
C GLU A 119 -11.54 -1.56 5.43
N PHE A 120 -12.00 -1.56 4.19
CA PHE A 120 -11.77 -2.62 3.21
C PHE A 120 -10.28 -2.94 3.07
N THR A 121 -9.43 -1.92 2.88
CA THR A 121 -7.98 -2.11 2.83
C THR A 121 -7.46 -2.82 4.08
N HIS A 122 -7.84 -2.37 5.27
CA HIS A 122 -7.38 -2.95 6.53
C HIS A 122 -7.86 -4.40 6.73
N LEU A 123 -9.11 -4.68 6.37
CA LEU A 123 -9.68 -6.04 6.44
C LEU A 123 -8.93 -7.00 5.51
N LEU A 124 -8.64 -6.61 4.27
CA LEU A 124 -7.89 -7.45 3.35
C LEU A 124 -6.44 -7.67 3.81
N ILE A 125 -5.78 -6.66 4.36
CA ILE A 125 -4.43 -6.82 4.91
C ILE A 125 -4.45 -7.79 6.10
N ALA A 126 -5.39 -7.63 7.02
CA ALA A 126 -5.53 -8.51 8.18
C ALA A 126 -5.83 -9.96 7.76
N HIS A 127 -6.79 -10.16 6.86
CA HIS A 127 -7.13 -11.46 6.29
C HIS A 127 -5.95 -12.08 5.54
N GLY A 128 -5.21 -11.29 4.78
CA GLY A 128 -4.05 -11.76 4.03
C GLY A 128 -2.86 -12.16 4.88
N ARG A 129 -2.77 -11.65 6.10
CA ARG A 129 -1.75 -12.03 7.08
C ARG A 129 -2.15 -13.25 7.89
N ALA A 130 -3.42 -13.35 8.26
CA ALA A 130 -3.92 -14.40 9.15
C ALA A 130 -4.31 -15.68 8.39
N THR A 131 -5.04 -15.57 7.30
CA THR A 131 -5.74 -16.70 6.63
C THR A 131 -5.30 -16.85 5.17
N CYS A 132 -5.55 -15.83 4.34
CA CYS A 132 -5.27 -15.90 2.90
C CYS A 132 -3.81 -15.56 2.58
N THR A 133 -2.87 -16.38 3.06
CA THR A 133 -1.44 -16.18 2.81
C THR A 133 -1.06 -16.41 1.34
N ALA A 134 0.12 -15.91 0.91
CA ALA A 134 0.51 -15.97 -0.49
C ALA A 134 0.71 -17.42 -0.97
N ARG A 135 1.44 -18.23 -0.22
CA ARG A 135 1.85 -19.59 -0.63
C ARG A 135 0.88 -20.67 -0.16
N THR A 136 0.37 -20.56 1.06
CA THR A 136 -0.44 -21.59 1.72
C THR A 136 -1.67 -20.94 2.37
N PRO A 137 -2.67 -20.52 1.59
CA PRO A 137 -3.91 -20.01 2.17
C PRO A 137 -4.62 -21.12 2.95
N ASP A 138 -5.17 -20.75 4.10
CA ASP A 138 -5.97 -21.62 4.94
C ASP A 138 -7.44 -21.47 4.55
N CYS A 139 -7.86 -22.23 3.53
CA CYS A 139 -9.22 -22.17 3.02
C CYS A 139 -10.22 -22.89 3.92
N GLU A 140 -9.79 -23.92 4.68
CA GLU A 140 -10.64 -24.68 5.57
C GLU A 140 -11.21 -23.83 6.72
N ASP A 141 -10.38 -22.92 7.26
CA ASP A 141 -10.77 -21.99 8.33
C ASP A 141 -11.12 -20.57 7.79
N CYS A 142 -11.31 -20.43 6.46
CA CYS A 142 -11.58 -19.14 5.85
C CYS A 142 -13.06 -18.76 5.92
N THR A 143 -13.37 -17.61 6.52
CA THR A 143 -14.76 -17.10 6.60
C THR A 143 -15.35 -16.68 5.25
N LEU A 144 -14.53 -16.61 4.20
CA LEU A 144 -14.94 -16.26 2.84
C LEU A 144 -14.97 -17.50 1.91
N GLU A 145 -14.78 -18.69 2.45
CA GLU A 145 -14.65 -19.92 1.66
C GLU A 145 -15.84 -20.13 0.71
N ASP A 146 -17.06 -20.04 1.23
CA ASP A 146 -18.32 -20.28 0.47
C ASP A 146 -18.52 -19.32 -0.72
N VAL A 147 -17.87 -18.17 -0.72
CA VAL A 147 -18.00 -17.12 -1.76
C VAL A 147 -16.72 -16.88 -2.56
N CYS A 148 -15.65 -17.60 -2.24
CA CYS A 148 -14.35 -17.39 -2.86
C CYS A 148 -14.18 -18.26 -4.11
N PRO A 149 -14.15 -17.68 -5.33
CA PRO A 149 -13.96 -18.45 -6.57
C PRO A 149 -12.59 -19.15 -6.67
N SER A 150 -11.63 -18.75 -5.83
CA SER A 150 -10.30 -19.37 -5.74
C SER A 150 -10.14 -20.30 -4.54
N SER A 151 -11.24 -20.76 -3.93
CA SER A 151 -11.17 -21.73 -2.84
C SER A 151 -10.51 -23.03 -3.31
N LYS A 152 -9.58 -23.54 -2.52
CA LYS A 152 -8.92 -24.83 -2.78
C LYS A 152 -9.81 -26.02 -2.42
N LEU A 153 -10.93 -25.80 -1.76
CA LEU A 153 -11.85 -26.87 -1.34
C LEU A 153 -12.81 -27.21 -2.49
N ASP A 154 -13.13 -26.26 -3.35
CA ASP A 154 -13.82 -26.51 -4.63
C ASP A 154 -12.76 -26.91 -5.69
N SER A 155 -12.49 -28.18 -5.75
CA SER A 155 -11.33 -28.80 -6.38
C SER A 155 -11.35 -28.90 -7.89
N ASP A 156 -11.41 -27.80 -8.64
CA ASP A 156 -11.09 -27.77 -10.07
C ASP A 156 -10.43 -26.47 -10.55
N VAL A 157 -10.05 -25.57 -9.65
CA VAL A 157 -9.33 -24.34 -10.02
C VAL A 157 -7.85 -24.49 -9.74
N ASP A 158 -7.07 -24.78 -10.75
CA ASP A 158 -5.62 -24.57 -10.74
C ASP A 158 -5.34 -23.10 -10.41
N LEU A 159 -4.99 -22.82 -9.15
CA LEU A 159 -4.48 -21.51 -8.79
C LEU A 159 -3.21 -21.29 -9.60
N ALA A 160 -3.29 -20.39 -10.57
CA ALA A 160 -2.15 -19.99 -11.36
C ALA A 160 -0.94 -19.80 -10.46
N ASP A 161 0.08 -20.57 -10.76
CA ASP A 161 1.37 -20.67 -10.09
C ASP A 161 1.87 -19.29 -9.61
N GLY A 162 2.06 -19.16 -8.30
CA GLY A 162 2.52 -17.95 -7.63
C GLY A 162 4.01 -17.65 -7.82
N SER A 163 4.57 -17.91 -9.00
CA SER A 163 5.99 -17.76 -9.28
C SER A 163 6.44 -16.36 -9.70
N GLU A 164 5.56 -15.35 -9.70
CA GLU A 164 5.92 -13.97 -10.10
C GLU A 164 5.41 -12.90 -9.13
N TRP A 165 5.85 -12.97 -7.85
CA TRP A 165 5.63 -11.86 -6.90
C TRP A 165 6.91 -11.43 -6.20
#